data_373bb55616a64a39004cead651dbf20e
#
_entry.id   373bb55616a64a39004cead651dbf20e
#
_cell.length_a   1.000
_cell.length_b   1.000
_cell.length_c   1.000
_cell.angle_alpha   90.00
_cell.angle_beta   90.00
_cell.angle_gamma   90.00
#
_symmetry.space_group_name_H-M   'P 1'
#
loop_
_entity.id
_entity.type
_entity.pdbx_description
1 polymer ?
#
loop_
_entity_poly.entity_id
_entity_poly.type
_entity_poly.pdbx_seq_one_letter_code
_entity_poly.pdbx_strand_id
1 'polypeptide(L)'
;MDAQLRKETVTMEQVTAHGASQAVVEGEITLPGGLREETHVLHAGGMAVVDSAESGADRATLSGKVIFHVLYTQGAPNQVHVVEATADFIHQCDLPGAQPKGRVQAQARVEHVDASVQGGRLNMRAIVQLDARGASTQALEVLTGVNAPGGAEVATQEIALRRTVASGQADTLLREEFELPEGLQVRETLCADAAAQISDITGGQGRIGVEGTVIISAVHASDLPGKPLVVTHHEAPFSQTLELSGESGDLLDARVTVRDVAVASQDAGDGGKTLRAEVLLGVQGTADTQEKLTVLRDAYTYQGAALTFSGRDVVIRTGQRRASAAESGKTTLLLPDGTPPVRGMLAAFATPIMTAQDSTGSRLNTEGMLEITLLYMTDENTAPVTVHQETPFRTSFAVSAAPDSILTLTADEVEATPITSDRVELRYVLRLTCDGVETQSAHLLTDAQEEAADEVDDGLYLCYCQTGEDWWTLAKEYRVPQEKLRRLNPDLPDALKPGTGVVVWKKSQ
;
A
#
# COMPACT_ATOMS: atom_id res chain seq x y z
N MET A 1 -15.30 19.27 -48.43
CA MET A 1 -15.89 18.03 -47.83
C MET A 1 -15.00 17.71 -46.65
N ASP A 2 -15.61 17.75 -45.51
CA ASP A 2 -14.87 17.74 -44.27
C ASP A 2 -14.44 16.31 -43.88
N ALA A 3 -13.30 16.18 -43.23
CA ALA A 3 -12.84 14.92 -42.66
C ALA A 3 -13.82 14.47 -41.54
N GLN A 4 -14.23 13.21 -41.61
CA GLN A 4 -15.09 12.62 -40.59
C GLN A 4 -14.24 11.99 -39.50
N LEU A 5 -14.39 12.53 -38.29
CA LEU A 5 -13.73 12.00 -37.09
C LEU A 5 -14.57 10.86 -36.49
N ARG A 6 -13.94 9.73 -36.24
CA ARG A 6 -14.54 8.65 -35.46
C ARG A 6 -14.18 8.84 -34.00
N LYS A 7 -15.20 9.06 -33.17
CA LYS A 7 -15.04 9.22 -31.72
C LYS A 7 -15.67 8.06 -30.99
N GLU A 8 -15.08 7.71 -29.86
CA GLU A 8 -15.59 6.70 -28.95
C GLU A 8 -15.52 7.23 -27.51
N THR A 9 -16.56 7.01 -26.72
CA THR A 9 -16.57 7.36 -25.31
C THR A 9 -15.96 6.23 -24.51
N VAL A 10 -14.83 6.49 -23.88
CA VAL A 10 -14.08 5.52 -23.09
C VAL A 10 -14.21 5.87 -21.63
N THR A 11 -14.59 4.88 -20.84
CA THR A 11 -14.61 4.98 -19.38
C THR A 11 -13.29 4.45 -18.84
N MET A 12 -12.51 5.30 -18.18
CA MET A 12 -11.21 4.96 -17.62
C MET A 12 -11.13 5.27 -16.13
N GLU A 13 -10.34 4.50 -15.41
CA GLU A 13 -10.02 4.77 -14.01
C GLU A 13 -8.69 5.54 -13.96
N GLN A 14 -8.76 6.77 -13.47
CA GLN A 14 -7.60 7.59 -13.17
C GLN A 14 -7.23 7.42 -11.70
N VAL A 15 -5.95 7.24 -11.43
CA VAL A 15 -5.41 7.01 -10.10
C VAL A 15 -4.48 8.16 -9.74
N THR A 16 -4.58 8.65 -8.50
CA THR A 16 -3.64 9.65 -7.98
C THR A 16 -2.30 8.99 -7.65
N ALA A 17 -1.26 9.81 -7.50
CA ALA A 17 -0.07 9.39 -6.80
C ALA A 17 -0.39 9.00 -5.35
N HIS A 18 0.55 8.29 -4.70
CA HIS A 18 0.48 7.98 -3.28
C HIS A 18 0.63 9.28 -2.48
N GLY A 19 -0.33 9.55 -1.61
CA GLY A 19 -0.28 10.62 -0.62
C GLY A 19 0.09 10.03 0.74
N ALA A 20 1.10 10.61 1.39
CA ALA A 20 1.54 10.22 2.72
C ALA A 20 1.54 11.43 3.66
N SER A 21 1.10 11.23 4.90
CA SER A 21 1.10 12.26 5.93
C SER A 21 1.16 11.64 7.32
N GLN A 22 1.52 12.44 8.32
CA GLN A 22 1.53 12.02 9.71
C GLN A 22 0.49 12.81 10.50
N ALA A 23 -0.24 12.10 11.36
CA ALA A 23 -1.14 12.67 12.34
C ALA A 23 -0.62 12.43 13.76
N VAL A 24 -0.82 13.41 14.62
CA VAL A 24 -0.60 13.25 16.08
C VAL A 24 -1.95 13.04 16.70
N VAL A 25 -2.11 11.91 17.41
CA VAL A 25 -3.35 11.55 18.11
C VAL A 25 -3.06 11.48 19.61
N GLU A 26 -3.81 12.24 20.39
CA GLU A 26 -3.63 12.33 21.82
C GLU A 26 -4.83 11.69 22.55
N GLY A 27 -4.53 10.93 23.58
CA GLY A 27 -5.50 10.29 24.45
C GLY A 27 -5.19 10.58 25.92
N GLU A 28 -6.22 10.58 26.75
CA GLU A 28 -6.08 10.79 28.20
C GLU A 28 -7.02 9.83 28.94
N ILE A 29 -6.53 9.20 29.99
CA ILE A 29 -7.34 8.31 30.81
C ILE A 29 -6.98 8.43 32.31
N THR A 30 -7.99 8.26 33.15
CA THR A 30 -7.80 8.11 34.59
C THR A 30 -7.63 6.65 34.93
N LEU A 31 -6.52 6.29 35.59
CA LEU A 31 -6.25 4.90 35.98
C LEU A 31 -7.28 4.35 36.97
N PRO A 32 -7.66 3.06 36.86
CA PRO A 32 -8.49 2.39 37.83
C PRO A 32 -7.87 2.51 39.23
N GLY A 33 -8.63 2.98 40.25
CA GLY A 33 -8.15 3.19 41.59
C GLY A 33 -7.33 4.48 41.80
N GLY A 34 -7.22 5.33 40.82
CA GLY A 34 -6.48 6.59 40.83
C GLY A 34 -4.96 6.37 40.69
N LEU A 35 -4.25 7.46 40.40
CA LEU A 35 -2.80 7.45 40.35
C LEU A 35 -2.18 7.42 41.74
N ARG A 36 -1.18 6.57 41.92
CA ARG A 36 -0.33 6.53 43.11
C ARG A 36 1.06 7.05 42.77
N GLU A 37 1.78 7.57 43.75
CA GLU A 37 3.13 8.13 43.54
C GLU A 37 4.14 7.12 42.94
N GLU A 38 3.86 5.81 43.04
CA GLU A 38 4.70 4.71 42.54
C GLU A 38 4.20 4.12 41.22
N THR A 39 3.50 4.92 40.39
CA THR A 39 3.06 4.46 39.05
C THR A 39 4.17 4.65 38.03
N HIS A 40 4.61 3.56 37.39
CA HIS A 40 5.65 3.56 36.39
C HIS A 40 5.10 2.96 35.07
N VAL A 41 5.17 3.70 33.97
CA VAL A 41 4.87 3.21 32.62
C VAL A 41 6.01 2.29 32.19
N LEU A 42 5.67 1.09 31.73
CA LEU A 42 6.62 0.09 31.24
C LEU A 42 6.69 0.09 29.71
N HIS A 43 5.55 0.14 29.07
CA HIS A 43 5.43 0.14 27.60
C HIS A 43 4.12 0.81 27.18
N ALA A 44 4.17 1.54 26.08
CA ALA A 44 2.99 2.07 25.44
C ALA A 44 2.99 1.63 23.96
N GLY A 45 1.90 1.06 23.54
CA GLY A 45 1.66 0.64 22.17
C GLY A 45 0.29 1.09 21.69
N GLY A 46 -0.02 0.82 20.45
CA GLY A 46 -1.34 1.12 19.91
C GLY A 46 -1.53 0.65 18.48
N MET A 47 -2.80 0.50 18.12
CA MET A 47 -3.24 0.14 16.79
C MET A 47 -4.06 1.29 16.20
N ALA A 48 -3.76 1.70 14.97
CA ALA A 48 -4.52 2.72 14.24
C ALA A 48 -5.44 2.06 13.23
N VAL A 49 -6.70 2.47 13.21
CA VAL A 49 -7.73 1.97 12.29
C VAL A 49 -8.35 3.13 11.54
N VAL A 50 -8.43 3.03 10.22
CA VAL A 50 -9.20 3.97 9.39
C VAL A 50 -10.63 3.44 9.27
N ASP A 51 -11.59 4.23 9.74
CA ASP A 51 -13.02 3.91 9.66
C ASP A 51 -13.63 4.42 8.36
N SER A 52 -13.23 5.60 7.90
CA SER A 52 -13.68 6.15 6.64
C SER A 52 -12.62 6.99 5.93
N ALA A 53 -12.71 7.04 4.60
CA ALA A 53 -11.87 7.85 3.73
C ALA A 53 -12.74 8.52 2.66
N GLU A 54 -12.75 9.84 2.64
CA GLU A 54 -13.57 10.63 1.73
C GLU A 54 -12.70 11.42 0.76
N SER A 55 -13.03 11.35 -0.54
CA SER A 55 -12.33 12.07 -1.59
C SER A 55 -12.89 13.49 -1.77
N GLY A 56 -12.01 14.48 -1.66
CA GLY A 56 -12.25 15.87 -2.02
C GLY A 56 -11.51 16.26 -3.30
N ALA A 57 -11.45 17.57 -3.60
CA ALA A 57 -10.61 18.10 -4.66
C ALA A 57 -9.16 18.19 -4.15
N ASP A 58 -8.24 17.45 -4.80
CA ASP A 58 -6.80 17.39 -4.50
C ASP A 58 -6.47 16.98 -3.05
N ARG A 59 -7.38 16.31 -2.35
CA ARG A 59 -7.18 15.86 -0.97
C ARG A 59 -8.10 14.70 -0.61
N ALA A 60 -7.73 13.99 0.45
CA ALA A 60 -8.59 13.01 1.13
C ALA A 60 -8.77 13.39 2.59
N THR A 61 -9.97 13.19 3.14
CA THR A 61 -10.25 13.28 4.56
C THR A 61 -10.36 11.89 5.12
N LEU A 62 -9.48 11.56 6.06
CA LEU A 62 -9.41 10.26 6.72
C LEU A 62 -9.92 10.41 8.14
N SER A 63 -10.86 9.57 8.54
CA SER A 63 -11.27 9.47 9.94
C SER A 63 -11.10 8.07 10.45
N GLY A 64 -10.76 7.98 11.74
CA GLY A 64 -10.45 6.71 12.37
C GLY A 64 -10.15 6.88 13.83
N LYS A 65 -9.57 5.86 14.40
CA LYS A 65 -9.21 5.82 15.83
C LYS A 65 -7.85 5.19 16.06
N VAL A 66 -7.23 5.55 17.18
CA VAL A 66 -6.10 4.85 17.76
C VAL A 66 -6.58 4.16 19.03
N ILE A 67 -6.35 2.87 19.13
CA ILE A 67 -6.55 2.07 20.33
C ILE A 67 -5.20 1.96 21.02
N PHE A 68 -5.05 2.64 22.15
CA PHE A 68 -3.84 2.62 22.96
C PHE A 68 -3.89 1.51 23.98
N HIS A 69 -2.77 0.85 24.23
CA HIS A 69 -2.58 -0.03 25.37
C HIS A 69 -1.28 0.34 26.09
N VAL A 70 -1.38 0.58 27.38
CA VAL A 70 -0.25 0.99 28.21
C VAL A 70 -0.05 0.00 29.35
N LEU A 71 1.12 -0.63 29.39
CA LEU A 71 1.56 -1.49 30.47
C LEU A 71 2.21 -0.63 31.54
N TYR A 72 1.81 -0.82 32.79
CA TYR A 72 2.33 -0.08 33.92
C TYR A 72 2.40 -0.90 35.21
N THR A 73 3.23 -0.48 36.16
CA THR A 73 3.21 -1.00 37.52
C THR A 73 2.65 0.05 38.48
N GLN A 74 1.92 -0.42 39.49
CA GLN A 74 1.39 0.44 40.55
C GLN A 74 1.29 -0.34 41.87
N GLY A 75 1.94 0.17 42.89
CA GLY A 75 1.95 -0.49 44.24
C GLY A 75 2.96 -1.62 44.31
N ALA A 76 2.54 -2.88 44.21
CA ALA A 76 3.49 -3.99 44.27
C ALA A 76 4.38 -4.02 42.99
N PRO A 77 5.70 -4.08 43.12
CA PRO A 77 6.64 -3.93 42.02
C PRO A 77 6.50 -5.03 40.94
N ASN A 78 6.01 -6.20 41.32
CA ASN A 78 5.86 -7.36 40.40
C ASN A 78 4.47 -7.46 39.77
N GLN A 79 3.56 -6.51 40.05
CA GLN A 79 2.22 -6.51 39.43
C GLN A 79 2.20 -5.55 38.23
N VAL A 80 2.15 -6.14 37.06
CA VAL A 80 1.95 -5.39 35.83
C VAL A 80 0.47 -5.33 35.53
N HIS A 81 0.02 -4.15 35.18
CA HIS A 81 -1.34 -3.82 34.80
C HIS A 81 -1.39 -3.27 33.36
N VAL A 82 -2.54 -3.32 32.76
CA VAL A 82 -2.81 -2.67 31.48
C VAL A 82 -3.95 -1.67 31.63
N VAL A 83 -3.88 -0.61 30.86
CA VAL A 83 -5.01 0.25 30.57
C VAL A 83 -5.13 0.43 29.08
N GLU A 84 -6.37 0.33 28.61
CA GLU A 84 -6.74 0.61 27.22
C GLU A 84 -7.50 1.93 27.14
N ALA A 85 -7.21 2.68 26.08
CA ALA A 85 -7.94 3.91 25.76
C ALA A 85 -8.05 4.06 24.23
N THR A 86 -9.12 4.68 23.80
CA THR A 86 -9.35 4.98 22.38
C THR A 86 -9.42 6.47 22.17
N ALA A 87 -8.75 6.97 21.13
CA ALA A 87 -8.84 8.35 20.70
C ALA A 87 -9.12 8.42 19.20
N ASP A 88 -10.12 9.21 18.84
CA ASP A 88 -10.50 9.40 17.44
C ASP A 88 -9.59 10.43 16.78
N PHE A 89 -9.42 10.31 15.45
CA PHE A 89 -8.73 11.31 14.64
C PHE A 89 -9.52 11.63 13.38
N ILE A 90 -9.39 12.87 12.92
CA ILE A 90 -9.78 13.31 11.58
C ILE A 90 -8.58 14.05 11.00
N HIS A 91 -8.10 13.59 9.85
CA HIS A 91 -6.90 14.14 9.22
C HIS A 91 -7.11 14.37 7.73
N GLN A 92 -6.54 15.44 7.20
CA GLN A 92 -6.55 15.73 5.77
C GLN A 92 -5.17 15.38 5.18
N CYS A 93 -5.21 14.51 4.18
CA CYS A 93 -4.04 14.11 3.42
C CYS A 93 -4.09 14.79 2.05
N ASP A 94 -3.01 15.43 1.64
CA ASP A 94 -2.88 15.98 0.29
C ASP A 94 -2.85 14.83 -0.72
N LEU A 95 -3.69 14.92 -1.73
CA LEU A 95 -3.86 13.88 -2.74
C LEU A 95 -4.11 14.53 -4.12
N PRO A 96 -3.07 15.11 -4.73
CA PRO A 96 -3.19 15.82 -6.01
C PRO A 96 -3.84 14.97 -7.09
N GLY A 97 -4.81 15.54 -7.80
CA GLY A 97 -5.61 14.83 -8.80
C GLY A 97 -6.83 14.09 -8.26
N ALA A 98 -7.02 14.01 -6.94
CA ALA A 98 -8.24 13.45 -6.37
C ALA A 98 -9.47 14.28 -6.77
N GLN A 99 -10.57 13.59 -7.05
CA GLN A 99 -11.83 14.20 -7.42
C GLN A 99 -12.90 13.95 -6.37
N PRO A 100 -13.80 14.90 -6.12
CA PRO A 100 -14.95 14.69 -5.25
C PRO A 100 -15.76 13.47 -5.67
N LYS A 101 -16.16 12.65 -4.68
CA LYS A 101 -16.85 11.36 -4.89
C LYS A 101 -15.99 10.27 -5.54
N GLY A 102 -14.68 10.50 -5.73
CA GLY A 102 -13.73 9.46 -6.05
C GLY A 102 -13.64 8.43 -4.92
N ARG A 103 -13.16 7.23 -5.25
CA ARG A 103 -12.84 6.22 -4.25
C ARG A 103 -11.47 6.54 -3.65
N VAL A 104 -11.36 6.50 -2.33
CA VAL A 104 -10.08 6.61 -1.62
C VAL A 104 -9.79 5.29 -0.95
N GLN A 105 -8.58 4.83 -1.14
CA GLN A 105 -7.98 3.75 -0.40
C GLN A 105 -7.02 4.36 0.60
N ALA A 106 -7.17 4.02 1.87
CA ALA A 106 -6.32 4.54 2.93
C ALA A 106 -5.93 3.45 3.92
N GLN A 107 -4.80 3.64 4.56
CA GLN A 107 -4.35 2.84 5.69
C GLN A 107 -3.67 3.73 6.72
N ALA A 108 -3.69 3.28 7.97
CA ALA A 108 -3.04 3.93 9.10
C ALA A 108 -2.10 2.96 9.80
N ARG A 109 -0.98 3.45 10.29
CA ARG A 109 -0.02 2.69 11.09
C ARG A 109 0.53 3.57 12.19
N VAL A 110 0.53 3.05 13.41
CA VAL A 110 1.24 3.71 14.52
C VAL A 110 2.74 3.54 14.31
N GLU A 111 3.47 4.64 14.33
CA GLU A 111 4.93 4.64 14.26
C GLU A 111 5.57 4.75 15.64
N HIS A 112 4.96 5.52 16.53
CA HIS A 112 5.48 5.75 17.86
C HIS A 112 4.35 6.05 18.84
N VAL A 113 4.46 5.58 20.09
CA VAL A 113 3.54 5.92 21.17
C VAL A 113 4.34 6.32 22.40
N ASP A 114 4.08 7.53 22.89
CA ASP A 114 4.52 8.00 24.18
C ASP A 114 3.38 7.91 25.21
N ALA A 115 3.71 7.54 26.43
CA ALA A 115 2.78 7.64 27.55
C ALA A 115 3.47 8.22 28.78
N SER A 116 2.80 9.15 29.45
CA SER A 116 3.33 9.84 30.63
C SER A 116 2.26 10.11 31.66
N VAL A 117 2.68 10.11 32.91
CA VAL A 117 1.83 10.44 34.03
C VAL A 117 1.94 11.93 34.33
N GLN A 118 0.84 12.69 34.20
CA GLN A 118 0.80 14.12 34.50
C GLN A 118 -0.53 14.49 35.15
N GLY A 119 -0.46 15.29 36.23
CA GLY A 119 -1.67 15.84 36.86
C GLY A 119 -2.69 14.83 37.39
N GLY A 120 -2.26 13.62 37.71
CA GLY A 120 -3.17 12.56 38.17
C GLY A 120 -3.80 11.73 37.06
N ARG A 121 -3.39 11.91 35.81
CA ARG A 121 -3.88 11.21 34.60
C ARG A 121 -2.74 10.61 33.83
N LEU A 122 -3.05 9.59 33.06
CA LEU A 122 -2.17 9.02 32.06
C LEU A 122 -2.47 9.69 30.72
N ASN A 123 -1.49 10.39 30.19
CA ASN A 123 -1.56 11.02 28.86
C ASN A 123 -0.81 10.15 27.87
N MET A 124 -1.40 9.92 26.72
CA MET A 124 -0.86 9.13 25.62
C MET A 124 -0.80 9.98 24.36
N ARG A 125 0.23 9.78 23.56
CA ARG A 125 0.41 10.46 22.28
C ARG A 125 0.96 9.47 21.27
N ALA A 126 0.24 9.31 20.16
CA ALA A 126 0.68 8.48 19.05
C ALA A 126 1.05 9.35 17.83
N ILE A 127 2.12 8.96 17.14
CA ILE A 127 2.45 9.40 15.79
C ILE A 127 1.90 8.32 14.85
N VAL A 128 0.95 8.72 13.99
CA VAL A 128 0.27 7.83 13.07
C VAL A 128 0.64 8.19 11.65
N GLN A 129 1.28 7.28 10.95
CA GLN A 129 1.49 7.37 9.50
C GLN A 129 0.18 7.04 8.79
N LEU A 130 -0.22 7.91 7.90
CA LEU A 130 -1.40 7.80 7.06
C LEU A 130 -0.99 7.77 5.59
N ASP A 131 -1.42 6.73 4.91
CA ASP A 131 -1.17 6.53 3.48
C ASP A 131 -2.50 6.49 2.74
N ALA A 132 -2.60 7.22 1.63
CA ALA A 132 -3.83 7.29 0.84
C ALA A 132 -3.55 7.27 -0.67
N ARG A 133 -4.50 6.72 -1.43
CA ARG A 133 -4.53 6.77 -2.89
C ARG A 133 -5.97 6.96 -3.36
N GLY A 134 -6.18 7.91 -4.26
CA GLY A 134 -7.46 8.17 -4.87
C GLY A 134 -7.61 7.45 -6.21
N ALA A 135 -8.84 7.05 -6.52
CA ALA A 135 -9.22 6.58 -7.84
C ALA A 135 -10.57 7.21 -8.23
N SER A 136 -10.65 7.68 -9.47
CA SER A 136 -11.88 8.26 -10.03
C SER A 136 -12.17 7.70 -11.40
N THR A 137 -13.42 7.41 -11.67
CA THR A 137 -13.87 6.96 -12.99
C THR A 137 -14.25 8.18 -13.81
N GLN A 138 -13.63 8.32 -14.98
CA GLN A 138 -13.91 9.40 -15.91
C GLN A 138 -14.29 8.84 -17.28
N ALA A 139 -15.29 9.45 -17.90
CA ALA A 139 -15.62 9.21 -19.29
C ALA A 139 -14.95 10.29 -20.15
N LEU A 140 -14.23 9.88 -21.19
CA LEU A 140 -13.54 10.76 -22.12
C LEU A 140 -13.89 10.34 -23.54
N GLU A 141 -14.31 11.29 -24.39
CA GLU A 141 -14.38 11.07 -25.84
C GLU A 141 -12.98 11.09 -26.42
N VAL A 142 -12.59 10.02 -27.09
CA VAL A 142 -11.29 9.87 -27.74
C VAL A 142 -11.46 9.59 -29.23
N LEU A 143 -10.50 10.04 -30.01
CA LEU A 143 -10.45 9.73 -31.43
C LEU A 143 -9.94 8.31 -31.65
N THR A 144 -10.66 7.53 -32.45
CA THR A 144 -10.28 6.17 -32.86
C THR A 144 -9.97 6.06 -34.35
N GLY A 145 -10.27 7.09 -35.10
CA GLY A 145 -9.96 7.11 -36.55
C GLY A 145 -10.41 8.39 -37.22
N VAL A 146 -9.93 8.53 -38.46
CA VAL A 146 -10.28 9.62 -39.39
C VAL A 146 -10.64 9.01 -40.74
N ASN A 147 -11.68 9.54 -41.38
CA ASN A 147 -12.06 9.21 -42.71
C ASN A 147 -12.16 10.50 -43.56
N ALA A 148 -11.42 10.60 -44.63
CA ALA A 148 -11.42 11.76 -45.51
C ALA A 148 -11.75 11.35 -46.96
N PRO A 149 -12.54 12.13 -47.71
CA PRO A 149 -12.94 11.78 -49.07
C PRO A 149 -11.78 11.58 -50.06
N GLY A 150 -10.67 12.28 -49.84
CA GLY A 150 -9.42 12.11 -50.60
C GLY A 150 -8.48 11.03 -50.07
N GLY A 151 -8.90 10.29 -49.03
CA GLY A 151 -8.10 9.33 -48.31
C GLY A 151 -7.30 9.95 -47.18
N ALA A 152 -7.03 9.15 -46.18
CA ALA A 152 -6.22 9.53 -45.01
C ALA A 152 -5.34 8.34 -44.56
N GLU A 153 -4.18 8.65 -44.02
CA GLU A 153 -3.35 7.70 -43.29
C GLU A 153 -3.61 7.87 -41.82
N VAL A 154 -3.66 6.76 -41.08
CA VAL A 154 -4.01 6.73 -39.68
C VAL A 154 -2.96 5.93 -38.91
N ALA A 155 -2.32 6.55 -37.93
CA ALA A 155 -1.48 5.87 -36.98
C ALA A 155 -2.26 5.67 -35.67
N THR A 156 -2.30 4.45 -35.20
CA THR A 156 -3.00 4.08 -33.97
C THR A 156 -2.04 3.57 -32.92
N GLN A 157 -2.49 3.59 -31.68
CA GLN A 157 -1.82 2.96 -30.55
C GLN A 157 -2.83 2.15 -29.74
N GLU A 158 -2.37 1.05 -29.17
CA GLU A 158 -3.16 0.25 -28.24
C GLU A 158 -2.89 0.71 -26.82
N ILE A 159 -3.94 0.95 -26.06
CA ILE A 159 -3.87 1.25 -24.63
C ILE A 159 -4.61 0.17 -23.85
N ALA A 160 -4.05 -0.25 -22.73
CA ALA A 160 -4.71 -1.14 -21.80
C ALA A 160 -5.46 -0.31 -20.75
N LEU A 161 -6.74 -0.61 -20.57
CA LEU A 161 -7.60 0.03 -19.58
C LEU A 161 -7.98 -1.00 -18.54
N ARG A 162 -7.68 -0.73 -17.28
CA ARG A 162 -8.17 -1.53 -16.16
C ARG A 162 -9.04 -0.67 -15.28
N ARG A 163 -10.25 -1.11 -15.00
CA ARG A 163 -11.19 -0.41 -14.13
C ARG A 163 -11.87 -1.37 -13.17
N THR A 164 -12.18 -0.89 -11.99
CA THR A 164 -12.98 -1.63 -11.03
C THR A 164 -14.44 -1.57 -11.44
N VAL A 165 -15.07 -2.73 -11.58
CA VAL A 165 -16.46 -2.88 -12.02
C VAL A 165 -17.38 -3.38 -10.92
N ALA A 166 -16.83 -4.06 -9.91
CA ALA A 166 -17.60 -4.45 -8.74
C ALA A 166 -16.75 -4.36 -7.47
N SER A 167 -17.39 -4.16 -6.35
CA SER A 167 -16.75 -4.11 -5.04
C SER A 167 -17.69 -4.64 -3.95
N GLY A 168 -17.08 -5.15 -2.87
CA GLY A 168 -17.80 -5.61 -1.69
C GLY A 168 -16.90 -5.48 -0.46
N GLN A 169 -17.52 -5.39 0.71
CA GLN A 169 -16.82 -5.40 1.99
C GLN A 169 -17.64 -6.13 3.04
N ALA A 170 -16.96 -6.74 3.98
CA ALA A 170 -17.58 -7.35 5.16
C ALA A 170 -16.60 -7.33 6.33
N ASP A 171 -17.19 -7.29 7.52
CA ASP A 171 -16.45 -7.53 8.75
C ASP A 171 -16.63 -9.00 9.15
N THR A 172 -15.54 -9.66 9.53
CA THR A 172 -15.50 -11.06 9.94
C THR A 172 -14.86 -11.16 11.31
N LEU A 173 -15.53 -11.82 12.22
CA LEU A 173 -14.99 -12.14 13.54
C LEU A 173 -14.38 -13.55 13.52
N LEU A 174 -13.04 -13.59 13.51
CA LEU A 174 -12.29 -14.83 13.71
C LEU A 174 -12.26 -15.17 15.19
N ARG A 175 -12.54 -16.43 15.50
CA ARG A 175 -12.46 -16.98 16.87
C ARG A 175 -11.66 -18.25 16.84
N GLU A 176 -10.57 -18.26 17.61
CA GLU A 176 -9.68 -19.41 17.72
C GLU A 176 -9.31 -19.68 19.17
N GLU A 177 -9.09 -20.94 19.48
CA GLU A 177 -8.62 -21.39 20.78
C GLU A 177 -7.23 -22.01 20.65
N PHE A 178 -6.31 -21.58 21.51
CA PHE A 178 -4.93 -22.05 21.51
C PHE A 178 -4.61 -22.70 22.86
N GLU A 179 -3.93 -23.82 22.79
CA GLU A 179 -3.35 -24.45 23.99
C GLU A 179 -2.13 -23.63 24.45
N LEU A 180 -2.01 -23.44 25.75
CA LEU A 180 -0.81 -22.85 26.33
C LEU A 180 0.34 -23.87 26.32
N PRO A 181 1.58 -23.45 25.98
CA PRO A 181 2.74 -24.28 26.10
C PRO A 181 2.91 -24.84 27.52
N GLU A 182 3.38 -26.09 27.64
CA GLU A 182 3.60 -26.72 28.93
C GLU A 182 4.52 -25.87 29.85
N GLY A 183 4.09 -25.67 31.09
CA GLY A 183 4.81 -24.88 32.07
C GLY A 183 4.60 -23.35 32.00
N LEU A 184 3.85 -22.86 31.05
CA LEU A 184 3.45 -21.48 30.98
C LEU A 184 2.22 -21.24 31.88
N GLN A 185 2.32 -20.30 32.81
CA GLN A 185 1.20 -19.91 33.67
C GLN A 185 0.75 -18.51 33.29
N VAL A 186 -0.47 -18.41 32.81
CA VAL A 186 -1.12 -17.13 32.45
C VAL A 186 -2.20 -16.83 33.45
N ARG A 187 -2.09 -15.68 34.12
CA ARG A 187 -3.14 -15.18 35.04
C ARG A 187 -4.24 -14.49 34.23
N GLU A 188 -3.85 -13.52 33.41
CA GLU A 188 -4.72 -12.72 32.53
C GLU A 188 -3.95 -12.23 31.32
N THR A 189 -4.62 -11.99 30.23
CA THR A 189 -4.03 -11.29 29.07
C THR A 189 -4.09 -9.79 29.32
N LEU A 190 -2.98 -9.12 29.09
CA LEU A 190 -2.86 -7.67 29.27
C LEU A 190 -3.15 -6.91 27.97
N CYS A 191 -2.49 -7.30 26.88
CA CYS A 191 -2.75 -6.72 25.57
C CYS A 191 -2.45 -7.74 24.48
N ALA A 192 -2.97 -7.48 23.30
CA ALA A 192 -2.69 -8.27 22.09
C ALA A 192 -2.61 -7.37 20.88
N ASP A 193 -1.76 -7.75 19.94
CA ASP A 193 -1.67 -7.18 18.60
C ASP A 193 -1.90 -8.28 17.58
N ALA A 194 -2.43 -7.91 16.41
CA ALA A 194 -2.61 -8.85 15.32
C ALA A 194 -2.29 -8.24 13.96
N ALA A 195 -1.73 -9.05 13.08
CA ALA A 195 -1.50 -8.73 11.67
C ALA A 195 -2.18 -9.79 10.79
N ALA A 196 -2.83 -9.37 9.71
CA ALA A 196 -3.51 -10.28 8.80
C ALA A 196 -2.84 -10.25 7.42
N GLN A 197 -2.68 -11.43 6.83
CA GLN A 197 -2.07 -11.62 5.52
C GLN A 197 -2.97 -12.50 4.65
N ILE A 198 -3.21 -12.08 3.40
CA ILE A 198 -3.93 -12.87 2.41
C ILE A 198 -2.95 -13.86 1.76
N SER A 199 -3.33 -15.12 1.68
CA SER A 199 -2.60 -16.19 1.00
C SER A 199 -3.20 -16.52 -0.37
N ASP A 200 -4.52 -16.48 -0.50
CA ASP A 200 -5.21 -16.80 -1.76
C ASP A 200 -6.49 -15.99 -1.96
N ILE A 201 -6.81 -15.76 -3.23
CA ILE A 201 -8.02 -15.08 -3.67
C ILE A 201 -8.66 -15.91 -4.77
N THR A 202 -9.85 -16.39 -4.52
CA THR A 202 -10.64 -17.18 -5.46
C THR A 202 -11.97 -16.51 -5.76
N GLY A 203 -12.67 -16.96 -6.78
CA GLY A 203 -14.05 -16.54 -6.98
C GLY A 203 -14.48 -16.39 -8.44
N GLY A 204 -15.61 -15.77 -8.63
CA GLY A 204 -16.30 -15.52 -9.91
C GLY A 204 -17.80 -15.34 -9.70
N GLN A 205 -18.52 -14.89 -10.73
CA GLN A 205 -19.98 -14.70 -10.71
C GLN A 205 -20.48 -13.78 -9.57
N GLY A 206 -19.75 -12.67 -9.31
CA GLY A 206 -20.15 -11.69 -8.29
C GLY A 206 -19.79 -12.08 -6.86
N ARG A 207 -18.92 -13.08 -6.66
CA ARG A 207 -18.41 -13.49 -5.35
C ARG A 207 -16.91 -13.61 -5.36
N ILE A 208 -16.29 -13.33 -4.23
CA ILE A 208 -14.86 -13.47 -3.98
C ILE A 208 -14.65 -14.22 -2.67
N GLY A 209 -13.83 -15.26 -2.70
CA GLY A 209 -13.31 -15.96 -1.52
C GLY A 209 -11.92 -15.44 -1.21
N VAL A 210 -11.68 -15.07 0.03
CA VAL A 210 -10.40 -14.56 0.52
C VAL A 210 -9.93 -15.46 1.64
N GLU A 211 -8.77 -16.06 1.47
CA GLU A 211 -8.12 -16.91 2.47
C GLU A 211 -6.82 -16.32 2.91
N GLY A 212 -6.45 -16.55 4.18
CA GLY A 212 -5.24 -16.01 4.72
C GLY A 212 -4.93 -16.48 6.13
N THR A 213 -3.97 -15.81 6.75
CA THR A 213 -3.52 -16.10 8.12
C THR A 213 -3.49 -14.82 8.93
N VAL A 214 -3.91 -14.90 10.18
CA VAL A 214 -3.76 -13.86 11.19
C VAL A 214 -2.66 -14.30 12.14
N ILE A 215 -1.68 -13.43 12.34
CA ILE A 215 -0.60 -13.58 13.31
C ILE A 215 -0.98 -12.78 14.54
N ILE A 216 -1.04 -13.42 15.69
CA ILE A 216 -1.49 -12.83 16.94
C ILE A 216 -0.33 -12.87 17.94
N SER A 217 0.04 -11.74 18.50
CA SER A 217 1.02 -11.61 19.57
C SER A 217 0.31 -11.10 20.82
N ALA A 218 0.44 -11.80 21.94
CA ALA A 218 -0.23 -11.42 23.17
C ALA A 218 0.74 -11.39 24.36
N VAL A 219 0.57 -10.38 25.20
CA VAL A 219 1.30 -10.21 26.46
C VAL A 219 0.38 -10.57 27.62
N HIS A 220 0.85 -11.45 28.48
CA HIS A 220 0.09 -11.97 29.60
C HIS A 220 0.78 -11.67 30.92
N ALA A 221 -0.01 -11.38 31.96
CA ALA A 221 0.45 -11.43 33.33
C ALA A 221 0.61 -12.89 33.77
N SER A 222 1.69 -13.18 34.46
CA SER A 222 2.03 -14.51 34.97
C SER A 222 2.30 -14.51 36.45
N ASP A 223 1.99 -15.63 37.11
CA ASP A 223 2.29 -15.86 38.51
C ASP A 223 3.61 -16.63 38.71
N LEU A 224 4.37 -16.86 37.65
CA LEU A 224 5.66 -17.52 37.70
C LEU A 224 6.69 -16.64 38.43
N PRO A 225 7.40 -17.18 39.43
CA PRO A 225 8.44 -16.43 40.15
C PRO A 225 9.50 -15.87 39.18
N GLY A 226 9.79 -14.57 39.28
CA GLY A 226 10.76 -13.88 38.40
C GLY A 226 10.32 -13.67 36.94
N LYS A 227 9.09 -14.06 36.56
CA LYS A 227 8.53 -13.85 35.27
C LYS A 227 7.09 -13.32 35.34
N PRO A 228 6.88 -12.07 35.77
CA PRO A 228 5.54 -11.49 35.91
C PRO A 228 4.84 -11.27 34.55
N LEU A 229 5.58 -11.34 33.44
CA LEU A 229 5.07 -11.25 32.09
C LEU A 229 5.54 -12.43 31.24
N VAL A 230 4.69 -12.88 30.33
CA VAL A 230 5.01 -13.84 29.27
C VAL A 230 4.36 -13.38 27.96
N VAL A 231 5.02 -13.64 26.85
CA VAL A 231 4.54 -13.33 25.51
C VAL A 231 4.25 -14.62 24.78
N THR A 232 3.14 -14.66 24.05
CA THR A 232 2.79 -15.79 23.16
C THR A 232 2.58 -15.29 21.74
N HIS A 233 2.91 -16.13 20.77
CA HIS A 233 2.69 -15.90 19.36
C HIS A 233 1.86 -17.05 18.79
N HIS A 234 0.82 -16.73 18.04
CA HIS A 234 -0.11 -17.71 17.48
C HIS A 234 -0.43 -17.33 16.03
N GLU A 235 -0.68 -18.33 15.22
CA GLU A 235 -1.17 -18.17 13.85
C GLU A 235 -2.56 -18.81 13.74
N ALA A 236 -3.51 -18.10 13.13
CA ALA A 236 -4.87 -18.55 12.91
C ALA A 236 -5.25 -18.37 11.44
N PRO A 237 -5.73 -19.43 10.74
CA PRO A 237 -6.23 -19.29 9.39
C PRO A 237 -7.59 -18.59 9.38
N PHE A 238 -7.85 -17.79 8.35
CA PHE A 238 -9.18 -17.23 8.10
C PHE A 238 -9.62 -17.49 6.66
N SER A 239 -10.93 -17.59 6.47
CA SER A 239 -11.58 -17.66 5.16
C SER A 239 -12.86 -16.84 5.18
N GLN A 240 -13.02 -15.95 4.20
CA GLN A 240 -14.17 -15.08 4.07
C GLN A 240 -14.66 -15.05 2.64
N THR A 241 -15.98 -15.24 2.45
CA THR A 241 -16.63 -15.01 1.16
C THR A 241 -17.38 -13.69 1.17
N LEU A 242 -17.15 -12.87 0.13
CA LEU A 242 -17.82 -11.59 -0.07
C LEU A 242 -18.72 -11.64 -1.30
N GLU A 243 -19.86 -10.98 -1.23
CA GLU A 243 -20.67 -10.68 -2.40
C GLU A 243 -20.20 -9.32 -2.98
N LEU A 244 -19.95 -9.29 -4.27
CA LEU A 244 -19.54 -8.08 -4.97
C LEU A 244 -20.76 -7.45 -5.65
N SER A 245 -20.95 -6.15 -5.42
CA SER A 245 -21.98 -5.37 -6.08
C SER A 245 -21.39 -4.66 -7.30
N GLY A 246 -21.99 -4.87 -8.46
CA GLY A 246 -21.53 -4.27 -9.72
C GLY A 246 -21.60 -5.25 -10.90
N GLU A 247 -20.81 -4.98 -11.93
CA GLU A 247 -20.69 -5.82 -13.12
C GLU A 247 -19.71 -6.98 -12.88
N SER A 248 -19.75 -8.01 -13.72
CA SER A 248 -18.77 -9.10 -13.68
C SER A 248 -17.40 -8.60 -14.11
N GLY A 249 -16.36 -8.95 -13.34
CA GLY A 249 -14.97 -8.73 -13.66
C GLY A 249 -14.16 -10.01 -13.45
N ASP A 250 -13.12 -10.19 -14.27
CA ASP A 250 -12.31 -11.41 -14.29
C ASP A 250 -11.07 -11.31 -13.40
N LEU A 251 -10.65 -10.09 -13.05
CA LEU A 251 -9.47 -9.83 -12.24
C LEU A 251 -9.90 -9.49 -10.83
N LEU A 252 -9.68 -10.41 -9.90
CA LEU A 252 -10.06 -10.26 -8.51
C LEU A 252 -8.91 -9.71 -7.68
N ASP A 253 -9.25 -8.86 -6.71
CA ASP A 253 -8.32 -8.34 -5.72
C ASP A 253 -9.02 -8.21 -4.36
N ALA A 254 -8.27 -8.36 -3.27
CA ALA A 254 -8.81 -8.23 -1.94
C ALA A 254 -7.80 -7.60 -0.97
N ARG A 255 -8.32 -7.03 0.10
CA ARG A 255 -7.57 -6.49 1.23
C ARG A 255 -8.17 -6.97 2.53
N VAL A 256 -7.30 -7.17 3.50
CA VAL A 256 -7.69 -7.47 4.87
C VAL A 256 -7.03 -6.43 5.79
N THR A 257 -7.77 -5.97 6.78
CA THR A 257 -7.28 -5.10 7.84
C THR A 257 -7.78 -5.64 9.17
N VAL A 258 -6.92 -5.66 10.17
CA VAL A 258 -7.34 -5.92 11.54
C VAL A 258 -8.00 -4.65 12.08
N ARG A 259 -9.22 -4.77 12.60
CA ARG A 259 -9.99 -3.68 13.20
C ARG A 259 -9.99 -3.71 14.71
N ASP A 260 -9.87 -4.92 15.27
CA ASP A 260 -9.84 -5.16 16.70
C ASP A 260 -9.25 -6.54 17.00
N VAL A 261 -8.61 -6.68 18.15
CA VAL A 261 -8.08 -7.95 18.64
C VAL A 261 -8.26 -8.05 20.15
N ALA A 262 -8.79 -9.16 20.59
CA ALA A 262 -8.90 -9.50 22.01
C ALA A 262 -8.42 -10.94 22.24
N VAL A 263 -7.62 -11.14 23.27
CA VAL A 263 -7.19 -12.46 23.71
C VAL A 263 -7.51 -12.60 25.20
N ALA A 264 -8.17 -13.69 25.56
CA ALA A 264 -8.52 -13.97 26.95
C ALA A 264 -8.06 -15.37 27.35
N SER A 265 -7.56 -15.53 28.56
CA SER A 265 -7.32 -16.85 29.13
C SER A 265 -8.61 -17.44 29.70
N GLN A 266 -8.87 -18.69 29.40
CA GLN A 266 -10.04 -19.45 29.88
C GLN A 266 -9.57 -20.73 30.57
N ASP A 267 -10.34 -21.19 31.56
CA ASP A 267 -10.08 -22.49 32.19
C ASP A 267 -10.53 -23.61 31.27
N ALA A 268 -9.63 -24.50 30.91
CA ALA A 268 -9.95 -25.73 30.21
C ALA A 268 -10.54 -26.74 31.21
N GLY A 269 -11.48 -27.54 30.77
CA GLY A 269 -12.24 -28.46 31.65
C GLY A 269 -11.40 -29.55 32.33
N ASP A 270 -10.14 -29.70 31.99
CA ASP A 270 -9.15 -30.64 32.54
C ASP A 270 -8.23 -30.03 33.61
N GLY A 271 -8.47 -28.78 34.01
CA GLY A 271 -7.63 -28.01 34.93
C GLY A 271 -6.46 -27.28 34.31
N GLY A 272 -6.31 -27.33 32.99
CA GLY A 272 -5.45 -26.50 32.17
C GLY A 272 -6.06 -25.13 31.87
N LYS A 273 -5.32 -24.28 31.15
CA LYS A 273 -5.83 -23.03 30.59
C LYS A 273 -5.63 -23.03 29.08
N THR A 274 -6.59 -22.46 28.39
CA THR A 274 -6.51 -22.15 26.95
C THR A 274 -6.57 -20.64 26.73
N LEU A 275 -6.07 -20.20 25.62
CA LEU A 275 -6.21 -18.81 25.15
C LEU A 275 -7.29 -18.78 24.07
N ARG A 276 -8.27 -17.92 24.26
CA ARG A 276 -9.27 -17.63 23.24
C ARG A 276 -8.96 -16.29 22.62
N ALA A 277 -8.70 -16.29 21.32
CA ALA A 277 -8.52 -15.09 20.53
C ALA A 277 -9.80 -14.77 19.74
N GLU A 278 -10.17 -13.50 19.74
CA GLU A 278 -11.20 -12.92 18.89
C GLU A 278 -10.57 -11.78 18.10
N VAL A 279 -10.56 -11.89 16.76
CA VAL A 279 -9.98 -10.87 15.88
C VAL A 279 -11.05 -10.41 14.90
N LEU A 280 -11.36 -9.12 14.93
CA LEU A 280 -12.27 -8.50 13.98
C LEU A 280 -11.49 -8.07 12.72
N LEU A 281 -11.79 -8.71 11.61
CA LEU A 281 -11.19 -8.45 10.32
C LEU A 281 -12.16 -7.65 9.43
N GLY A 282 -11.69 -6.53 8.87
CA GLY A 282 -12.36 -5.86 7.77
C GLY A 282 -11.79 -6.40 6.45
N VAL A 283 -12.63 -7.06 5.65
CA VAL A 283 -12.24 -7.61 4.35
C VAL A 283 -12.93 -6.82 3.25
N GLN A 284 -12.16 -6.37 2.27
CA GLN A 284 -12.64 -5.67 1.08
C GLN A 284 -12.24 -6.45 -0.15
N GLY A 285 -13.18 -6.63 -1.08
CA GLY A 285 -12.94 -7.31 -2.35
C GLY A 285 -13.34 -6.42 -3.53
N THR A 286 -12.61 -6.54 -4.63
CA THR A 286 -12.94 -5.87 -5.89
C THR A 286 -12.81 -6.83 -7.07
N ALA A 287 -13.62 -6.60 -8.10
CA ALA A 287 -13.46 -7.22 -9.40
C ALA A 287 -13.18 -6.14 -10.45
N ASP A 288 -12.14 -6.35 -11.22
CA ASP A 288 -11.72 -5.45 -12.28
C ASP A 288 -11.93 -6.11 -13.65
N THR A 289 -12.15 -5.26 -14.66
CA THR A 289 -12.05 -5.64 -16.07
C THR A 289 -10.80 -5.05 -16.69
N GLN A 290 -10.24 -5.72 -17.67
CA GLN A 290 -9.15 -5.21 -18.48
C GLN A 290 -9.57 -5.24 -19.97
N GLU A 291 -9.55 -4.09 -20.59
CA GLU A 291 -9.90 -3.90 -21.98
C GLU A 291 -8.71 -3.31 -22.75
N LYS A 292 -8.58 -3.68 -24.02
CA LYS A 292 -7.62 -3.07 -24.92
C LYS A 292 -8.38 -2.19 -25.89
N LEU A 293 -7.99 -0.93 -25.95
CA LEU A 293 -8.58 0.05 -26.83
C LEU A 293 -7.55 0.53 -27.85
N THR A 294 -7.93 0.54 -29.12
CA THR A 294 -7.14 1.14 -30.18
C THR A 294 -7.56 2.59 -30.35
N VAL A 295 -6.67 3.53 -30.04
CA VAL A 295 -6.91 4.97 -30.16
C VAL A 295 -6.03 5.59 -31.24
N LEU A 296 -6.50 6.70 -31.79
CA LEU A 296 -5.73 7.48 -32.74
C LEU A 296 -4.51 8.10 -32.06
N ARG A 297 -3.32 7.88 -32.64
CA ARG A 297 -2.07 8.53 -32.24
C ARG A 297 -1.77 9.74 -33.12
N ASP A 298 -2.04 9.63 -34.42
CA ASP A 298 -1.85 10.69 -35.42
C ASP A 298 -2.59 10.32 -36.71
N ALA A 299 -2.90 11.29 -37.55
CA ALA A 299 -3.40 11.07 -38.89
C ALA A 299 -3.06 12.23 -39.81
N TYR A 300 -3.08 11.98 -41.11
CA TYR A 300 -3.01 13.04 -42.10
C TYR A 300 -3.85 12.67 -43.34
N THR A 301 -4.36 13.68 -44.01
CA THR A 301 -5.14 13.55 -45.25
C THR A 301 -4.22 13.65 -46.46
N TYR A 302 -4.51 12.89 -47.49
CA TYR A 302 -3.72 12.98 -48.73
C TYR A 302 -4.05 14.24 -49.52
N GLN A 303 -5.31 14.73 -49.43
CA GLN A 303 -5.82 15.89 -50.12
C GLN A 303 -6.72 16.73 -49.20
N GLY A 304 -6.92 18.00 -49.57
CA GLY A 304 -7.77 18.91 -48.82
C GLY A 304 -7.06 19.53 -47.58
N ALA A 305 -7.81 19.84 -46.54
CA ALA A 305 -7.31 20.46 -45.35
C ALA A 305 -6.33 19.57 -44.56
N ALA A 306 -5.36 20.17 -43.90
CA ALA A 306 -4.54 19.50 -42.93
C ALA A 306 -5.32 19.32 -41.60
N LEU A 307 -4.94 18.33 -40.80
CA LEU A 307 -5.56 18.06 -39.50
C LEU A 307 -4.60 18.45 -38.40
N THR A 308 -5.08 19.31 -37.50
CA THR A 308 -4.41 19.67 -36.27
C THR A 308 -5.20 19.07 -35.11
N PHE A 309 -4.53 18.25 -34.28
CA PHE A 309 -5.17 17.50 -33.20
C PHE A 309 -5.02 18.20 -31.88
N SER A 310 -6.08 18.14 -31.08
CA SER A 310 -6.05 18.48 -29.65
C SER A 310 -6.28 17.22 -28.82
N GLY A 311 -5.64 17.16 -27.66
CA GLY A 311 -5.71 15.98 -26.79
C GLY A 311 -5.52 16.33 -25.33
N ARG A 312 -5.53 15.30 -24.51
CA ARG A 312 -5.31 15.39 -23.04
C ARG A 312 -4.31 14.33 -22.60
N ASP A 313 -3.43 14.73 -21.70
CA ASP A 313 -2.58 13.79 -20.99
C ASP A 313 -3.37 13.16 -19.86
N VAL A 314 -3.34 11.85 -19.78
CA VAL A 314 -4.04 11.07 -18.75
C VAL A 314 -3.10 10.02 -18.18
N VAL A 315 -3.26 9.73 -16.88
CA VAL A 315 -2.59 8.61 -16.22
C VAL A 315 -3.64 7.52 -16.01
N ILE A 316 -3.48 6.42 -16.69
CA ILE A 316 -4.45 5.32 -16.76
C ILE A 316 -3.96 4.18 -15.90
N ARG A 317 -4.84 3.58 -15.10
CA ARG A 317 -4.57 2.32 -14.40
C ARG A 317 -4.54 1.17 -15.40
N THR A 318 -3.43 0.46 -15.43
CA THR A 318 -3.22 -0.71 -16.29
C THR A 318 -3.13 -2.01 -15.50
N GLY A 319 -2.78 -1.93 -14.21
CA GLY A 319 -2.61 -3.11 -13.37
C GLY A 319 -2.69 -2.79 -11.90
N GLN A 320 -2.66 -3.84 -11.10
CA GLN A 320 -2.44 -3.78 -9.66
C GLN A 320 -1.48 -4.88 -9.28
N ARG A 321 -0.55 -4.56 -8.40
CA ARG A 321 0.42 -5.50 -7.89
C ARG A 321 0.42 -5.46 -6.38
N ARG A 322 0.02 -6.57 -5.78
CA ARG A 322 0.14 -6.78 -4.34
C ARG A 322 1.11 -7.91 -4.10
N ALA A 323 1.99 -7.71 -3.13
CA ALA A 323 2.95 -8.73 -2.72
C ALA A 323 3.22 -8.60 -1.23
N SER A 324 3.52 -9.69 -0.59
CA SER A 324 4.01 -9.74 0.79
C SER A 324 5.24 -10.64 0.87
N ALA A 325 6.14 -10.31 1.78
CA ALA A 325 7.31 -11.13 2.10
C ALA A 325 7.70 -10.92 3.56
N ALA A 326 8.36 -11.92 4.11
CA ALA A 326 8.89 -11.88 5.47
C ALA A 326 10.38 -12.23 5.45
N GLU A 327 11.17 -11.53 6.26
CA GLU A 327 12.61 -11.76 6.42
C GLU A 327 12.96 -11.75 7.89
N SER A 328 13.65 -12.80 8.36
CA SER A 328 14.10 -12.89 9.73
C SER A 328 15.33 -12.02 9.96
N GLY A 329 15.31 -11.27 11.05
CA GLY A 329 16.40 -10.42 11.50
C GLY A 329 16.96 -10.85 12.85
N LYS A 330 18.23 -10.51 13.07
CA LYS A 330 18.92 -10.75 14.33
C LYS A 330 19.91 -9.63 14.57
N THR A 331 19.90 -9.08 15.79
CA THR A 331 20.86 -8.06 16.22
C THR A 331 21.27 -8.27 17.66
N THR A 332 22.44 -7.77 18.05
CA THR A 332 22.88 -7.75 19.44
C THR A 332 22.87 -6.32 19.94
N LEU A 333 22.10 -6.10 20.99
CA LEU A 333 21.96 -4.82 21.67
C LEU A 333 22.91 -4.76 22.86
N LEU A 334 23.66 -3.67 22.96
CA LEU A 334 24.43 -3.31 24.14
C LEU A 334 23.58 -2.34 24.97
N LEU A 335 23.29 -2.68 26.21
CA LEU A 335 22.54 -1.79 27.07
C LEU A 335 23.33 -0.53 27.42
N PRO A 336 22.67 0.63 27.56
CA PRO A 336 23.33 1.88 27.95
C PRO A 336 24.09 1.77 29.24
N ASP A 337 25.20 2.52 29.36
CA ASP A 337 25.99 2.57 30.60
C ASP A 337 25.15 3.03 31.79
N GLY A 338 25.28 2.32 32.91
CA GLY A 338 24.52 2.63 34.13
C GLY A 338 23.14 1.98 34.20
N THR A 339 22.70 1.24 33.18
CA THR A 339 21.48 0.42 33.30
C THR A 339 21.71 -0.77 34.23
N PRO A 340 20.70 -1.17 35.02
CA PRO A 340 20.79 -2.34 35.87
C PRO A 340 21.03 -3.62 35.06
N PRO A 341 21.76 -4.62 35.61
CA PRO A 341 22.09 -5.84 34.86
C PRO A 341 20.86 -6.69 34.57
N VAL A 342 20.81 -7.27 33.37
CA VAL A 342 19.75 -8.19 32.97
C VAL A 342 19.92 -9.54 33.63
N ARG A 343 18.90 -10.00 34.34
CA ARG A 343 18.81 -11.39 34.84
C ARG A 343 17.80 -12.24 34.11
N GLY A 344 16.68 -11.66 33.70
CA GLY A 344 15.65 -12.37 32.94
C GLY A 344 14.85 -11.42 32.05
N MET A 345 14.69 -11.77 30.79
CA MET A 345 13.82 -11.04 29.86
C MET A 345 12.36 -11.35 30.16
N LEU A 346 11.53 -10.32 30.06
CA LEU A 346 10.07 -10.41 30.20
C LEU A 346 9.38 -10.29 28.86
N ALA A 347 9.68 -9.20 28.13
CA ALA A 347 9.11 -8.91 26.84
C ALA A 347 10.07 -8.04 26.02
N ALA A 348 9.94 -8.09 24.73
CA ALA A 348 10.55 -7.15 23.79
C ALA A 348 9.53 -6.72 22.75
N PHE A 349 9.52 -5.44 22.44
CA PHE A 349 8.68 -4.86 21.40
C PHE A 349 9.60 -4.18 20.39
N ALA A 350 9.24 -4.24 19.13
CA ALA A 350 10.01 -3.60 18.07
C ALA A 350 9.07 -2.99 17.03
N THR A 351 9.31 -1.72 16.69
CA THR A 351 8.59 -1.01 15.64
C THR A 351 9.56 -0.58 14.55
N PRO A 352 9.42 -1.07 13.32
CA PRO A 352 10.29 -0.67 12.22
C PRO A 352 9.82 0.68 11.63
N ILE A 353 10.74 1.62 11.53
CA ILE A 353 10.56 2.90 10.85
C ILE A 353 11.43 2.88 9.60
N MET A 354 10.77 2.81 8.43
CA MET A 354 11.45 2.78 7.15
C MET A 354 11.88 4.20 6.73
N THR A 355 13.17 4.38 6.46
CA THR A 355 13.75 5.68 6.06
C THR A 355 14.12 5.74 4.59
N ALA A 356 14.40 4.60 3.97
CA ALA A 356 14.73 4.52 2.55
C ALA A 356 14.28 3.18 1.95
N GLN A 357 13.99 3.22 0.65
CA GLN A 357 13.64 2.05 -0.15
C GLN A 357 14.25 2.18 -1.55
N ASP A 358 14.65 1.06 -2.11
CA ASP A 358 15.13 0.96 -3.48
C ASP A 358 14.70 -0.36 -4.12
N SER A 359 14.15 -0.28 -5.33
CA SER A 359 13.72 -1.44 -6.11
C SER A 359 14.79 -1.82 -7.13
N THR A 360 15.34 -3.03 -7.00
CA THR A 360 16.32 -3.55 -7.94
C THR A 360 15.83 -4.87 -8.54
N GLY A 361 15.29 -4.81 -9.75
CA GLY A 361 14.74 -5.99 -10.43
C GLY A 361 13.52 -6.56 -9.71
N SER A 362 13.65 -7.81 -9.20
CA SER A 362 12.60 -8.51 -8.45
C SER A 362 12.73 -8.37 -6.93
N ARG A 363 13.61 -7.48 -6.44
CA ARG A 363 13.86 -7.29 -5.02
C ARG A 363 13.60 -5.86 -4.60
N LEU A 364 13.01 -5.71 -3.42
CA LEU A 364 12.85 -4.43 -2.75
C LEU A 364 13.79 -4.38 -1.55
N ASN A 365 14.76 -3.48 -1.60
CA ASN A 365 15.66 -3.20 -0.49
C ASN A 365 15.06 -2.12 0.39
N THR A 366 15.05 -2.32 1.68
CA THR A 366 14.55 -1.37 2.67
C THR A 366 15.60 -1.11 3.73
N GLU A 367 15.72 0.13 4.16
CA GLU A 367 16.58 0.57 5.24
C GLU A 367 15.77 1.41 6.22
N GLY A 368 16.14 1.37 7.49
CA GLY A 368 15.44 2.14 8.51
C GLY A 368 16.02 1.94 9.90
N MET A 369 15.23 2.38 10.87
CA MET A 369 15.50 2.21 12.29
C MET A 369 14.46 1.28 12.90
N LEU A 370 14.90 0.42 13.78
CA LEU A 370 14.04 -0.42 14.60
C LEU A 370 14.02 0.21 15.99
N GLU A 371 12.90 0.79 16.38
CA GLU A 371 12.65 1.22 17.76
C GLU A 371 12.35 0.01 18.62
N ILE A 372 13.09 -0.17 19.70
CA ILE A 372 13.04 -1.36 20.54
C ILE A 372 12.76 -0.95 21.97
N THR A 373 11.77 -1.60 22.58
CA THR A 373 11.53 -1.54 24.03
C THR A 373 11.83 -2.90 24.63
N LEU A 374 12.81 -2.95 25.54
CA LEU A 374 13.15 -4.14 26.30
C LEU A 374 12.58 -4.02 27.73
N LEU A 375 11.86 -5.05 28.16
CA LEU A 375 11.40 -5.22 29.55
C LEU A 375 12.11 -6.40 30.16
N TYR A 376 12.78 -6.18 31.30
CA TYR A 376 13.53 -7.24 31.98
C TYR A 376 13.57 -7.09 33.48
N MET A 377 13.93 -8.15 34.14
CA MET A 377 14.14 -8.21 35.61
C MET A 377 15.62 -8.12 35.97
N THR A 378 15.90 -7.39 36.99
CA THR A 378 17.25 -7.32 37.62
C THR A 378 17.36 -8.24 38.83
N ASP A 379 16.23 -8.48 39.54
CA ASP A 379 16.07 -9.39 40.66
C ASP A 379 14.60 -9.84 40.73
N GLU A 380 14.32 -10.97 41.35
CA GLU A 380 12.96 -11.54 41.46
C GLU A 380 11.95 -10.65 42.21
N ASN A 381 12.43 -9.77 43.08
CA ASN A 381 11.59 -8.91 43.92
C ASN A 381 11.61 -7.43 43.54
N THR A 382 12.16 -7.09 42.37
CA THR A 382 12.22 -5.71 41.86
C THR A 382 11.12 -5.43 40.86
N ALA A 383 10.83 -4.16 40.59
CA ALA A 383 10.01 -3.76 39.46
C ALA A 383 10.74 -4.10 38.14
N PRO A 384 10.01 -4.42 37.08
CA PRO A 384 10.59 -4.54 35.75
C PRO A 384 11.31 -3.25 35.35
N VAL A 385 12.43 -3.41 34.65
CA VAL A 385 13.19 -2.31 34.07
C VAL A 385 12.84 -2.20 32.58
N THR A 386 12.58 -0.98 32.13
CA THR A 386 12.36 -0.66 30.71
C THR A 386 13.57 0.04 30.14
N VAL A 387 14.03 -0.41 28.98
CA VAL A 387 15.09 0.23 28.21
C VAL A 387 14.60 0.43 26.76
N HIS A 388 14.70 1.66 26.28
CA HIS A 388 14.41 2.02 24.91
C HIS A 388 15.72 2.14 24.13
N GLN A 389 15.77 1.52 22.97
CA GLN A 389 16.93 1.58 22.07
C GLN A 389 16.48 1.65 20.62
N GLU A 390 17.34 2.21 19.78
CA GLU A 390 17.18 2.22 18.36
C GLU A 390 18.35 1.46 17.71
N THR A 391 18.05 0.66 16.70
CA THR A 391 19.09 -0.01 15.91
C THR A 391 18.77 0.09 14.43
N PRO A 392 19.76 0.38 13.57
CA PRO A 392 19.51 0.39 12.13
C PRO A 392 19.26 -1.02 11.63
N PHE A 393 18.36 -1.14 10.65
CA PHE A 393 18.18 -2.36 9.89
C PHE A 393 18.37 -2.09 8.40
N ARG A 394 18.80 -3.12 7.69
CA ARG A 394 18.83 -3.18 6.25
C ARG A 394 18.41 -4.58 5.83
N THR A 395 17.39 -4.67 5.00
CA THR A 395 16.87 -5.95 4.54
C THR A 395 16.43 -5.89 3.08
N SER A 396 16.32 -7.06 2.45
CA SER A 396 15.98 -7.17 1.03
C SER A 396 14.90 -8.22 0.85
N PHE A 397 13.71 -7.80 0.50
CA PHE A 397 12.55 -8.66 0.27
C PHE A 397 12.50 -9.16 -1.17
N ALA A 398 12.10 -10.41 -1.36
CA ALA A 398 11.93 -11.02 -2.68
C ALA A 398 10.57 -10.60 -3.31
N VAL A 399 10.31 -9.29 -3.38
CA VAL A 399 9.11 -8.71 -3.98
C VAL A 399 9.49 -7.65 -5.00
N SER A 400 8.67 -7.51 -6.03
CA SER A 400 8.79 -6.41 -6.99
C SER A 400 7.72 -5.36 -6.64
N ALA A 401 8.15 -4.16 -6.28
CA ALA A 401 7.26 -3.03 -6.03
C ALA A 401 7.08 -2.22 -7.31
N ALA A 402 5.84 -1.83 -7.61
CA ALA A 402 5.60 -0.79 -8.60
C ALA A 402 6.09 0.57 -8.07
N PRO A 403 6.50 1.49 -8.93
CA PRO A 403 6.70 2.86 -8.51
C PRO A 403 5.46 3.35 -7.75
N ASP A 404 5.66 4.14 -6.72
CA ASP A 404 4.54 4.73 -5.97
C ASP A 404 3.66 3.72 -5.19
N SER A 405 4.23 2.55 -4.86
CA SER A 405 3.55 1.55 -4.00
C SER A 405 3.43 2.04 -2.56
N ILE A 406 2.30 1.74 -1.93
CA ILE A 406 2.15 1.87 -0.49
C ILE A 406 2.82 0.68 0.16
N LEU A 407 3.79 0.93 1.03
CA LEU A 407 4.55 -0.10 1.74
C LEU A 407 4.19 -0.09 3.22
N THR A 408 3.88 -1.26 3.75
CA THR A 408 3.69 -1.46 5.19
C THR A 408 4.73 -2.45 5.68
N LEU A 409 5.51 -2.03 6.67
CA LEU A 409 6.52 -2.86 7.33
C LEU A 409 6.14 -3.03 8.79
N THR A 410 6.07 -4.26 9.26
CA THR A 410 5.85 -4.64 10.67
C THR A 410 6.99 -5.50 11.17
N ALA A 411 7.17 -5.55 12.49
CA ALA A 411 8.04 -6.51 13.15
C ALA A 411 7.18 -7.44 14.00
N ASP A 412 7.26 -8.72 13.69
CA ASP A 412 6.53 -9.78 14.36
C ASP A 412 7.52 -10.72 15.05
N GLU A 413 7.02 -11.60 15.92
CA GLU A 413 7.82 -12.64 16.60
C GLU A 413 9.09 -12.07 17.27
N VAL A 414 8.93 -10.95 17.98
CA VAL A 414 10.06 -10.26 18.61
C VAL A 414 10.45 -10.99 19.89
N GLU A 415 11.63 -11.58 19.89
CA GLU A 415 12.18 -12.30 21.02
C GLU A 415 13.52 -11.72 21.45
N ALA A 416 13.71 -11.56 22.77
CA ALA A 416 14.95 -11.08 23.33
C ALA A 416 15.53 -12.11 24.30
N THR A 417 16.83 -12.41 24.14
CA THR A 417 17.55 -13.37 24.99
C THR A 417 18.82 -12.73 25.54
N PRO A 418 19.04 -12.75 26.89
CA PRO A 418 20.25 -12.22 27.46
C PRO A 418 21.47 -13.06 27.04
N ILE A 419 22.55 -12.42 26.56
CA ILE A 419 23.85 -13.05 26.31
C ILE A 419 24.75 -12.87 27.53
N THR A 420 24.78 -11.63 28.02
CA THR A 420 25.52 -11.23 29.25
C THR A 420 24.61 -10.30 30.05
N SER A 421 25.08 -9.81 31.19
CA SER A 421 24.32 -8.88 32.02
C SER A 421 24.06 -7.53 31.37
N ASP A 422 24.78 -7.19 30.28
CA ASP A 422 24.72 -5.92 29.55
C ASP A 422 24.45 -6.08 28.06
N ARG A 423 24.29 -7.34 27.56
CA ARG A 423 24.05 -7.64 26.16
C ARG A 423 22.85 -8.56 25.98
N VAL A 424 22.02 -8.17 25.02
CA VAL A 424 20.80 -8.90 24.67
C VAL A 424 20.81 -9.22 23.17
N GLU A 425 20.54 -10.45 22.82
CA GLU A 425 20.26 -10.86 21.44
C GLU A 425 18.78 -10.63 21.17
N LEU A 426 18.46 -9.85 20.14
CA LEU A 426 17.12 -9.64 19.63
C LEU A 426 16.94 -10.41 18.34
N ARG A 427 15.88 -11.19 18.23
CA ARG A 427 15.40 -11.86 17.02
C ARG A 427 14.03 -11.29 16.69
N TYR A 428 13.75 -11.14 15.41
CA TYR A 428 12.50 -10.61 14.93
C TYR A 428 12.24 -11.05 13.49
N VAL A 429 11.00 -10.98 13.07
CA VAL A 429 10.61 -11.17 11.66
C VAL A 429 10.08 -9.85 11.14
N LEU A 430 10.74 -9.28 10.12
CA LEU A 430 10.23 -8.13 9.39
C LEU A 430 9.27 -8.63 8.30
N ARG A 431 8.04 -8.18 8.34
CA ARG A 431 7.02 -8.49 7.35
C ARG A 431 6.67 -7.27 6.54
N LEU A 432 6.86 -7.36 5.23
CA LEU A 432 6.55 -6.32 4.27
C LEU A 432 5.29 -6.67 3.52
N THR A 433 4.37 -5.71 3.42
CA THR A 433 3.26 -5.73 2.46
C THR A 433 3.43 -4.57 1.48
N CYS A 434 3.38 -4.87 0.19
CA CYS A 434 3.49 -3.93 -0.90
C CYS A 434 2.15 -3.87 -1.64
N ASP A 435 1.59 -2.67 -1.76
CA ASP A 435 0.35 -2.42 -2.50
C ASP A 435 0.60 -1.38 -3.59
N GLY A 436 0.84 -1.84 -4.80
CA GLY A 436 1.18 -1.03 -5.96
C GLY A 436 0.08 -0.99 -7.01
N VAL A 437 -0.03 0.13 -7.69
CA VAL A 437 -0.87 0.29 -8.88
C VAL A 437 0.05 0.52 -10.08
N GLU A 438 -0.15 -0.26 -11.13
CA GLU A 438 0.54 -0.05 -12.38
C GLU A 438 -0.24 0.98 -13.20
N THR A 439 0.45 2.00 -13.67
CA THR A 439 -0.14 3.09 -14.45
C THR A 439 0.65 3.31 -15.74
N GLN A 440 -0.04 3.83 -16.74
CA GLN A 440 0.54 4.26 -18.02
C GLN A 440 0.10 5.70 -18.30
N SER A 441 1.05 6.56 -18.58
CA SER A 441 0.76 7.89 -19.13
C SER A 441 0.47 7.77 -20.62
N ALA A 442 -0.61 8.38 -21.06
CA ALA A 442 -1.00 8.40 -22.46
C ALA A 442 -1.50 9.79 -22.86
N HIS A 443 -1.11 10.24 -24.05
CA HIS A 443 -1.71 11.42 -24.68
C HIS A 443 -2.86 10.93 -25.57
N LEU A 444 -4.10 11.28 -25.21
CA LEU A 444 -5.31 10.86 -25.94
C LEU A 444 -5.84 12.03 -26.76
N LEU A 445 -5.95 11.82 -28.06
CA LEU A 445 -6.54 12.80 -28.98
C LEU A 445 -8.06 12.82 -28.79
N THR A 446 -8.61 14.00 -28.59
CA THR A 446 -10.05 14.20 -28.29
C THR A 446 -10.78 14.93 -29.40
N ASP A 447 -10.07 15.76 -30.17
CA ASP A 447 -10.64 16.51 -31.28
C ASP A 447 -9.59 16.83 -32.34
N ALA A 448 -10.06 17.22 -33.53
CA ALA A 448 -9.22 17.69 -34.61
C ALA A 448 -9.88 18.88 -35.33
N GLN A 449 -9.06 19.81 -35.74
CA GLN A 449 -9.48 20.96 -36.56
C GLN A 449 -8.85 20.88 -37.93
N GLU A 450 -9.63 21.29 -38.95
CA GLU A 450 -9.14 21.43 -40.32
C GLU A 450 -8.45 22.78 -40.48
N GLU A 451 -7.21 22.77 -40.93
CA GLU A 451 -6.43 23.94 -41.25
C GLU A 451 -6.06 23.99 -42.72
N ALA A 452 -5.84 25.18 -43.27
CA ALA A 452 -5.33 25.31 -44.60
C ALA A 452 -3.98 24.57 -44.72
N ALA A 453 -3.92 23.61 -45.63
CA ALA A 453 -2.67 22.88 -45.82
C ALA A 453 -1.78 23.63 -46.80
N ASP A 454 -0.47 23.61 -46.53
CA ASP A 454 0.50 24.01 -47.55
C ASP A 454 0.37 23.07 -48.75
N GLU A 455 0.15 23.67 -49.93
CA GLU A 455 0.07 22.91 -51.17
C GLU A 455 1.48 22.44 -51.55
N VAL A 456 1.66 21.11 -51.49
CA VAL A 456 2.85 20.48 -52.09
C VAL A 456 2.52 20.19 -53.54
N ASP A 457 3.23 20.81 -54.45
CA ASP A 457 3.02 20.63 -55.89
C ASP A 457 3.19 19.17 -56.34
N ASP A 458 2.56 18.84 -57.46
CA ASP A 458 2.77 17.53 -58.09
C ASP A 458 4.20 17.45 -58.62
N GLY A 459 4.90 16.38 -58.29
CA GLY A 459 6.30 16.24 -58.69
C GLY A 459 7.03 15.07 -58.08
N LEU A 460 8.28 14.92 -58.51
CA LEU A 460 9.24 13.98 -57.95
C LEU A 460 10.21 14.78 -57.05
N TYR A 461 10.26 14.40 -55.75
CA TYR A 461 11.13 15.06 -54.77
C TYR A 461 12.21 14.09 -54.30
N LEU A 462 13.38 14.61 -54.04
CA LEU A 462 14.43 13.93 -53.29
C LEU A 462 14.61 14.67 -51.98
N CYS A 463 14.16 14.09 -50.87
CA CYS A 463 14.34 14.65 -49.54
C CYS A 463 15.40 13.88 -48.80
N TYR A 464 16.09 14.54 -47.86
CA TYR A 464 17.06 13.93 -46.97
C TYR A 464 16.50 13.89 -45.55
N CYS A 465 16.35 12.67 -45.03
CA CYS A 465 15.83 12.43 -43.69
C CYS A 465 16.65 13.22 -42.63
N GLN A 466 15.99 13.96 -41.80
CA GLN A 466 16.60 14.68 -40.69
C GLN A 466 16.64 13.83 -39.42
N THR A 467 17.30 14.35 -38.36
CA THR A 467 17.36 13.68 -37.09
C THR A 467 15.97 13.59 -36.46
N GLY A 468 15.48 12.38 -36.18
CA GLY A 468 14.17 12.13 -35.59
C GLY A 468 13.03 11.92 -36.58
N GLU A 469 13.29 12.07 -37.90
CA GLU A 469 12.30 11.76 -38.94
C GLU A 469 12.27 10.25 -39.26
N ASP A 470 11.08 9.77 -39.51
CA ASP A 470 10.79 8.40 -39.92
C ASP A 470 9.91 8.39 -41.19
N TRP A 471 9.54 7.19 -41.61
CA TRP A 471 8.66 7.01 -42.76
C TRP A 471 7.31 7.72 -42.60
N TRP A 472 6.79 7.77 -41.39
CA TRP A 472 5.52 8.43 -41.06
C TRP A 472 5.63 9.94 -41.24
N THR A 473 6.64 10.54 -40.67
CA THR A 473 6.89 11.99 -40.74
C THR A 473 7.05 12.47 -42.16
N LEU A 474 7.88 11.77 -42.96
CA LEU A 474 8.07 12.10 -44.38
C LEU A 474 6.80 11.90 -45.18
N ALA A 475 6.06 10.80 -45.00
CA ALA A 475 4.81 10.56 -45.68
C ALA A 475 3.75 11.61 -45.35
N LYS A 476 3.69 12.07 -44.09
CA LYS A 476 2.80 13.13 -43.61
C LYS A 476 3.16 14.50 -44.21
N GLU A 477 4.45 14.86 -44.24
CA GLU A 477 4.92 16.11 -44.80
C GLU A 477 4.55 16.26 -46.28
N TYR A 478 4.78 15.19 -47.07
CA TYR A 478 4.46 15.20 -48.50
C TYR A 478 3.01 14.75 -48.79
N ARG A 479 2.24 14.38 -47.76
CA ARG A 479 0.84 13.95 -47.86
C ARG A 479 0.63 12.81 -48.86
N VAL A 480 1.49 11.81 -48.79
CA VAL A 480 1.46 10.60 -49.64
C VAL A 480 1.27 9.35 -48.78
N PRO A 481 0.61 8.30 -49.35
CA PRO A 481 0.52 7.04 -48.61
C PRO A 481 1.89 6.47 -48.26
N GLN A 482 2.09 6.06 -47.00
CA GLN A 482 3.36 5.51 -46.52
C GLN A 482 3.79 4.28 -47.33
N GLU A 483 2.84 3.43 -47.69
CA GLU A 483 3.11 2.25 -48.51
C GLU A 483 3.64 2.64 -49.91
N LYS A 484 3.10 3.69 -50.53
CA LYS A 484 3.60 4.19 -51.78
C LYS A 484 5.01 4.76 -51.68
N LEU A 485 5.29 5.48 -50.58
CA LEU A 485 6.63 6.00 -50.30
C LEU A 485 7.66 4.86 -50.14
N ARG A 486 7.33 3.80 -49.41
CA ARG A 486 8.20 2.62 -49.25
C ARG A 486 8.43 1.87 -50.56
N ARG A 487 7.41 1.72 -51.38
CA ARG A 487 7.55 1.08 -52.73
C ARG A 487 8.48 1.82 -53.69
N LEU A 488 8.57 3.12 -53.56
CA LEU A 488 9.50 3.94 -54.35
C LEU A 488 10.96 3.83 -53.87
N ASN A 489 11.16 3.33 -52.65
CA ASN A 489 12.47 3.24 -52.00
C ASN A 489 12.71 1.83 -51.41
N PRO A 490 12.69 0.78 -52.25
CA PRO A 490 12.69 -0.60 -51.77
C PRO A 490 14.02 -1.01 -51.07
N ASP A 491 15.11 -0.32 -51.36
CA ASP A 491 16.44 -0.62 -50.82
C ASP A 491 16.73 0.09 -49.48
N LEU A 492 15.81 0.93 -49.00
CA LEU A 492 15.99 1.65 -47.73
C LEU A 492 15.50 0.83 -46.52
N PRO A 493 16.17 0.91 -45.39
CA PRO A 493 15.82 0.17 -44.18
C PRO A 493 14.53 0.69 -43.54
N ASP A 494 13.91 -0.12 -42.69
CA ASP A 494 12.72 0.30 -41.90
C ASP A 494 13.01 1.49 -40.98
N ALA A 495 14.19 1.59 -40.42
CA ALA A 495 14.65 2.73 -39.62
C ALA A 495 15.54 3.63 -40.48
N LEU A 496 15.02 4.82 -40.82
CA LEU A 496 15.78 5.82 -41.57
C LEU A 496 16.87 6.45 -40.70
N LYS A 497 18.04 6.72 -41.30
CA LYS A 497 19.12 7.46 -40.64
C LYS A 497 19.17 8.89 -41.13
N PRO A 498 19.61 9.87 -40.33
CA PRO A 498 19.82 11.23 -40.80
C PRO A 498 20.75 11.25 -42.05
N GLY A 499 20.35 12.02 -43.04
CA GLY A 499 21.07 12.13 -44.34
C GLY A 499 20.69 11.05 -45.39
N THR A 500 19.81 10.10 -45.03
CA THR A 500 19.30 9.14 -46.01
C THR A 500 18.43 9.87 -47.06
N GLY A 501 18.77 9.73 -48.34
CA GLY A 501 17.96 10.28 -49.44
C GLY A 501 16.72 9.41 -49.70
N VAL A 502 15.55 10.03 -49.65
CA VAL A 502 14.25 9.37 -49.89
C VAL A 502 13.57 10.00 -51.12
N VAL A 503 13.18 9.18 -52.05
CA VAL A 503 12.43 9.61 -53.24
C VAL A 503 10.94 9.64 -52.92
N VAL A 504 10.33 10.82 -53.11
CA VAL A 504 8.89 11.02 -52.92
C VAL A 504 8.27 11.38 -54.26
N TRP A 505 7.21 10.70 -54.65
CA TRP A 505 6.41 11.06 -55.80
C TRP A 505 5.01 11.44 -55.35
N LYS A 506 4.69 12.71 -55.51
CA LYS A 506 3.36 13.26 -55.30
C LYS A 506 2.67 13.46 -56.64
N LYS A 507 1.43 13.03 -56.75
CA LYS A 507 0.52 13.31 -57.84
C LYS A 507 -0.86 13.52 -57.28
N SER A 508 -1.43 14.70 -57.48
CA SER A 508 -2.85 14.96 -57.16
C SER A 508 -3.72 14.10 -58.09
N GLN A 509 -4.63 13.34 -57.53
CA GLN A 509 -5.58 12.53 -58.26
C GLN A 509 -6.83 13.35 -58.55
#